data_d1e5dde824313e76bb946da2c4289e8c
#
_entry.id   d1e5dde824313e76bb946da2c4289e8c
#
_cell.length_a   1.000
_cell.length_b   1.000
_cell.length_c   1.000
_cell.angle_alpha   90.00
_cell.angle_beta   90.00
_cell.angle_gamma   90.00
#
_symmetry.space_group_name_H-M   'P 1'
#
loop_
_entity.id
_entity.type
_entity.pdbx_description
1 polymer ?
#
loop_
_entity_poly.entity_id
_entity_poly.type
_entity_poly.pdbx_seq_one_letter_code
_entity_poly.pdbx_strand_id
1 'polypeptide(L)'
;MNGLNVVKVGPDDFEELAEVWEASVRATHDFLSEADIRELRSLLPVRYLPAVELCCLRDAGRIVAFIGLNGSHIAMLFVRPEYRGRGCGRKLVEWAVACQGADSVDVNEQNPQAVGFYLRMG
;
A
#
# COMPACT_ATOMS: atom_id res chain seq x y z
N MET A 1 8.44 -1.69 -15.21
CA MET A 1 8.12 -2.72 -14.20
C MET A 1 7.60 -3.99 -14.82
N ASN A 2 8.17 -4.33 -15.96
CA ASN A 2 7.80 -5.58 -16.61
C ASN A 2 8.25 -6.75 -15.77
N GLY A 3 7.39 -7.76 -15.65
CA GLY A 3 7.71 -8.98 -14.92
C GLY A 3 7.35 -8.99 -13.45
N LEU A 4 6.93 -7.87 -12.88
CA LEU A 4 6.45 -7.88 -11.49
C LEU A 4 5.02 -8.40 -11.46
N ASN A 5 4.78 -9.41 -10.64
CA ASN A 5 3.46 -10.02 -10.49
C ASN A 5 2.88 -9.71 -9.13
N VAL A 6 1.55 -9.59 -9.06
CA VAL A 6 0.84 -9.46 -7.79
C VAL A 6 0.82 -10.83 -7.13
N VAL A 7 1.33 -10.90 -5.90
CA VAL A 7 1.39 -12.15 -5.14
C VAL A 7 0.77 -11.94 -3.75
N LYS A 8 0.20 -13.00 -3.20
CA LYS A 8 -0.36 -12.94 -1.85
C LYS A 8 0.74 -12.93 -0.82
N VAL A 9 0.44 -12.34 0.34
CA VAL A 9 1.35 -12.31 1.48
C VAL A 9 0.65 -12.90 2.70
N GLY A 10 1.44 -13.41 3.61
CA GLY A 10 0.96 -13.96 4.87
C GLY A 10 1.58 -13.25 6.06
N PRO A 11 1.29 -13.72 7.30
CA PRO A 11 1.80 -13.08 8.51
C PRO A 11 3.32 -12.95 8.58
N ASP A 12 4.05 -13.85 7.94
CA ASP A 12 5.51 -13.80 7.92
C ASP A 12 6.04 -12.57 7.19
N ASP A 13 5.20 -11.96 6.33
CA ASP A 13 5.59 -10.79 5.55
C ASP A 13 5.19 -9.46 6.22
N PHE A 14 4.49 -9.51 7.34
CA PHE A 14 3.92 -8.31 7.96
C PHE A 14 4.98 -7.29 8.35
N GLU A 15 6.12 -7.74 8.81
CA GLU A 15 7.20 -6.82 9.20
C GLU A 15 7.73 -6.07 7.98
N GLU A 16 7.91 -6.77 6.86
CA GLU A 16 8.35 -6.12 5.63
C GLU A 16 7.28 -5.17 5.07
N LEU A 17 6.01 -5.55 5.16
CA LEU A 17 4.92 -4.65 4.76
C LEU A 17 4.93 -3.37 5.59
N ALA A 18 5.17 -3.49 6.89
CA ALA A 18 5.25 -2.33 7.75
C ALA A 18 6.45 -1.44 7.40
N GLU A 19 7.56 -2.03 6.94
CA GLU A 19 8.70 -1.24 6.43
C GLU A 19 8.32 -0.45 5.17
N VAL A 20 7.56 -1.06 4.26
CA VAL A 20 7.06 -0.36 3.06
C VAL A 20 6.16 0.80 3.46
N TRP A 21 5.25 0.56 4.40
CA TRP A 21 4.37 1.61 4.92
C TRP A 21 5.18 2.77 5.49
N GLU A 22 6.13 2.47 6.37
CA GLU A 22 6.93 3.51 7.02
C GLU A 22 7.74 4.30 6.00
N ALA A 23 8.40 3.63 5.06
CA ALA A 23 9.17 4.31 4.02
C ALA A 23 8.28 5.24 3.20
N SER A 24 7.07 4.78 2.87
CA SER A 24 6.13 5.56 2.09
C SER A 24 5.65 6.80 2.82
N VAL A 25 5.24 6.65 4.09
CA VAL A 25 4.71 7.80 4.84
C VAL A 25 5.80 8.81 5.17
N ARG A 26 7.02 8.36 5.49
CA ARG A 26 8.11 9.28 5.77
C ARG A 26 8.50 10.12 4.55
N ALA A 27 8.31 9.57 3.35
CA ALA A 27 8.68 10.28 2.12
C ALA A 27 7.64 11.31 1.69
N THR A 28 6.39 11.20 2.15
CA THR A 28 5.29 12.02 1.61
C THR A 28 4.52 12.82 2.63
N HIS A 29 4.78 12.65 3.92
CA HIS A 29 3.87 13.18 4.93
C HIS A 29 4.53 14.13 5.91
N ASP A 30 4.05 15.35 5.94
CA ASP A 30 4.38 16.30 6.99
C ASP A 30 3.35 16.30 8.11
N PHE A 31 2.21 15.63 7.90
CA PHE A 31 1.11 15.66 8.86
C PHE A 31 1.19 14.62 9.97
N LEU A 32 2.11 13.66 9.85
CA LEU A 32 2.34 12.68 10.91
C LEU A 32 3.60 13.03 11.68
N SER A 33 3.47 13.09 13.01
CA SER A 33 4.63 13.29 13.87
C SER A 33 5.42 11.98 13.97
N GLU A 34 6.65 12.08 14.46
CA GLU A 34 7.46 10.89 14.73
C GLU A 34 6.77 9.93 15.70
N ALA A 35 6.09 10.48 16.71
CA ALA A 35 5.33 9.68 17.68
C ALA A 35 4.18 8.95 16.99
N ASP A 36 3.47 9.62 16.07
CA ASP A 36 2.37 9.01 15.32
C ASP A 36 2.86 7.87 14.46
N ILE A 37 3.99 8.07 13.77
CA ILE A 37 4.57 7.04 12.92
C ILE A 37 4.94 5.82 13.74
N ARG A 38 5.58 6.01 14.89
CA ARG A 38 5.96 4.90 15.76
C ARG A 38 4.77 4.13 16.29
N GLU A 39 3.73 4.85 16.70
CA GLU A 39 2.52 4.21 17.20
C GLU A 39 1.83 3.38 16.11
N LEU A 40 1.60 3.97 14.95
CA LEU A 40 0.97 3.27 13.84
C LEU A 40 1.82 2.10 13.35
N ARG A 41 3.14 2.29 13.30
CA ARG A 41 4.07 1.24 12.91
C ARG A 41 3.96 0.01 13.82
N SER A 42 3.82 0.24 15.13
CA SER A 42 3.69 -0.85 16.08
C SER A 42 2.36 -1.58 15.98
N LEU A 43 1.30 -0.89 15.55
CA LEU A 43 -0.03 -1.46 15.42
C LEU A 43 -0.26 -2.18 14.08
N LEU A 44 0.53 -1.83 13.05
CA LEU A 44 0.31 -2.39 11.72
C LEU A 44 0.30 -3.91 11.70
N PRO A 45 1.35 -4.62 12.18
CA PRO A 45 1.36 -6.07 12.06
C PRO A 45 0.37 -6.80 12.96
N VAL A 46 -0.09 -6.15 14.04
CA VAL A 46 -0.97 -6.82 15.00
C VAL A 46 -2.43 -6.45 14.85
N ARG A 47 -2.74 -5.29 14.28
CA ARG A 47 -4.11 -4.79 14.22
C ARG A 47 -4.59 -4.49 12.81
N TYR A 48 -3.80 -3.76 12.02
CA TYR A 48 -4.26 -3.27 10.72
C TYR A 48 -4.04 -4.24 9.59
N LEU A 49 -2.87 -4.85 9.51
CA LEU A 49 -2.59 -5.80 8.43
C LEU A 49 -3.46 -7.06 8.52
N PRO A 50 -3.68 -7.65 9.70
CA PRO A 50 -4.54 -8.83 9.77
C PRO A 50 -6.00 -8.59 9.42
N ALA A 51 -6.44 -7.32 9.43
CA ALA A 51 -7.83 -6.97 9.19
C ALA A 51 -8.21 -6.92 7.71
N VAL A 52 -7.23 -7.01 6.81
CA VAL A 52 -7.46 -6.87 5.36
C VAL A 52 -6.81 -8.01 4.60
N GLU A 53 -7.28 -8.23 3.36
CA GLU A 53 -6.63 -9.16 2.44
C GLU A 53 -5.48 -8.43 1.77
N LEU A 54 -4.29 -9.02 1.82
CA LEU A 54 -3.06 -8.38 1.39
C LEU A 54 -2.44 -9.06 0.19
N CYS A 55 -2.00 -8.24 -0.76
CA CYS A 55 -1.18 -8.68 -1.88
C CYS A 55 -0.07 -7.67 -2.10
N CYS A 56 1.01 -8.09 -2.73
CA CYS A 56 2.14 -7.21 -2.93
C CYS A 56 2.78 -7.41 -4.30
N LEU A 57 3.68 -6.48 -4.63
CA LEU A 57 4.62 -6.64 -5.73
C LEU A 57 6.01 -6.82 -5.13
N ARG A 58 6.76 -7.78 -5.67
CA ARG A 58 8.14 -8.03 -5.26
C ARG A 58 9.08 -7.74 -6.42
N ASP A 59 10.23 -7.19 -6.10
CA ASP A 59 11.32 -7.01 -7.06
C ASP A 59 12.56 -7.63 -6.43
N ALA A 60 13.10 -8.67 -7.07
CA ALA A 60 14.23 -9.45 -6.57
C ALA A 60 13.98 -9.97 -5.15
N GLY A 61 12.76 -10.43 -4.89
CA GLY A 61 12.38 -10.99 -3.59
C GLY A 61 12.00 -9.98 -2.53
N ARG A 62 12.16 -8.69 -2.81
CA ARG A 62 11.87 -7.62 -1.87
C ARG A 62 10.49 -7.02 -2.15
N ILE A 63 9.68 -6.84 -1.12
CA ILE A 63 8.37 -6.19 -1.29
C ILE A 63 8.60 -4.70 -1.56
N VAL A 64 8.06 -4.22 -2.69
CA VAL A 64 8.23 -2.82 -3.10
C VAL A 64 6.93 -2.02 -3.04
N ALA A 65 5.78 -2.72 -3.02
CA ALA A 65 4.47 -2.09 -2.92
C ALA A 65 3.47 -3.12 -2.43
N PHE A 66 2.41 -2.68 -1.77
CA PHE A 66 1.36 -3.60 -1.36
C PHE A 66 -0.02 -2.93 -1.35
N ILE A 67 -1.05 -3.76 -1.40
CA ILE A 67 -2.44 -3.34 -1.36
C ILE A 67 -3.17 -4.19 -0.31
N GLY A 68 -4.04 -3.55 0.46
CA GLY A 68 -4.92 -4.22 1.41
C GLY A 68 -6.36 -3.96 1.05
N LEU A 69 -7.17 -5.02 1.00
CA LEU A 69 -8.56 -4.95 0.59
C LEU A 69 -9.47 -5.39 1.73
N ASN A 70 -10.59 -4.68 1.86
CA ASN A 70 -11.69 -5.08 2.73
C ASN A 70 -12.90 -5.25 1.82
N GLY A 71 -13.16 -6.50 1.40
CA GLY A 71 -14.17 -6.76 0.38
C GLY A 71 -13.80 -6.08 -0.92
N SER A 72 -14.70 -5.22 -1.42
CA SER A 72 -14.46 -4.45 -2.65
C SER A 72 -13.80 -3.10 -2.38
N HIS A 73 -13.44 -2.82 -1.13
CA HIS A 73 -12.86 -1.55 -0.71
C HIS A 73 -11.35 -1.66 -0.58
N ILE A 74 -10.61 -0.76 -1.23
CA ILE A 74 -9.16 -0.68 -1.08
C ILE A 74 -8.89 0.14 0.18
N ALA A 75 -8.44 -0.54 1.22
CA ALA A 75 -8.17 0.11 2.51
C ALA A 75 -6.75 0.62 2.63
N MET A 76 -5.80 -0.01 1.93
CA MET A 76 -4.40 0.36 1.98
C MET A 76 -3.77 0.24 0.61
N LEU A 77 -2.90 1.19 0.27
CA LEU A 77 -2.07 1.12 -0.94
C LEU A 77 -0.81 1.94 -0.68
N PHE A 78 0.32 1.26 -0.62
CA PHE A 78 1.59 1.90 -0.32
C PHE A 78 2.68 1.40 -1.25
N VAL A 79 3.56 2.31 -1.68
CA VAL A 79 4.66 2.03 -2.60
C VAL A 79 5.93 2.61 -2.00
N ARG A 80 7.03 1.85 -2.03
CA ARG A 80 8.32 2.40 -1.61
C ARG A 80 8.65 3.63 -2.45
N PRO A 81 9.21 4.69 -1.84
CA PRO A 81 9.45 5.94 -2.56
C PRO A 81 10.28 5.78 -3.84
N GLU A 82 11.27 4.92 -3.81
CA GLU A 82 12.16 4.70 -4.98
C GLU A 82 11.45 4.00 -6.14
N TYR A 83 10.25 3.45 -5.89
CA TYR A 83 9.45 2.78 -6.93
C TYR A 83 8.26 3.62 -7.39
N ARG A 84 8.14 4.85 -6.91
CA ARG A 84 7.08 5.75 -7.37
C ARG A 84 7.33 6.16 -8.82
N GLY A 85 6.22 6.37 -9.54
CA GLY A 85 6.31 6.73 -10.95
C GLY A 85 6.66 5.59 -11.87
N ARG A 86 6.72 4.37 -11.36
CA ARG A 86 7.03 3.18 -12.16
C ARG A 86 5.82 2.29 -12.42
N GLY A 87 4.63 2.75 -12.06
CA GLY A 87 3.39 2.01 -12.31
C GLY A 87 3.03 0.95 -11.30
N CYS A 88 3.73 0.86 -10.17
CA CYS A 88 3.45 -0.16 -9.15
C CYS A 88 2.07 0.02 -8.55
N GLY A 89 1.72 1.23 -8.13
CA GLY A 89 0.40 1.51 -7.56
C GLY A 89 -0.70 1.25 -8.57
N ARG A 90 -0.52 1.69 -9.81
CA ARG A 90 -1.48 1.45 -10.87
C ARG A 90 -1.70 -0.04 -11.10
N LYS A 91 -0.63 -0.81 -11.14
CA LYS A 91 -0.72 -2.25 -11.35
C LYS A 91 -1.52 -2.93 -10.25
N LEU A 92 -1.30 -2.54 -8.99
CA LEU A 92 -2.05 -3.09 -7.87
C LEU A 92 -3.53 -2.70 -7.93
N VAL A 93 -3.83 -1.45 -8.26
CA VAL A 93 -5.22 -1.00 -8.38
C VAL A 93 -5.93 -1.71 -9.53
N GLU A 94 -5.28 -1.82 -10.68
CA GLU A 94 -5.87 -2.52 -11.83
C GLU A 94 -6.13 -3.99 -11.50
N TRP A 95 -5.20 -4.64 -10.81
CA TRP A 95 -5.40 -6.01 -10.35
C TRP A 95 -6.59 -6.10 -9.40
N ALA A 96 -6.70 -5.18 -8.45
CA ALA A 96 -7.80 -5.18 -7.48
C ALA A 96 -9.15 -5.02 -8.16
N VAL A 97 -9.24 -4.11 -9.14
CA VAL A 97 -10.48 -3.90 -9.90
C VAL A 97 -10.82 -5.14 -10.73
N ALA A 98 -9.84 -5.67 -11.46
CA ALA A 98 -10.09 -6.77 -12.40
C ALA A 98 -10.32 -8.10 -11.70
N CYS A 99 -9.59 -8.38 -10.61
CA CYS A 99 -9.58 -9.71 -9.98
C CYS A 99 -10.38 -9.77 -8.68
N GLN A 100 -10.58 -8.64 -8.01
CA GLN A 100 -11.25 -8.60 -6.71
C GLN A 100 -12.51 -7.74 -6.72
N GLY A 101 -12.85 -7.13 -7.85
CA GLY A 101 -14.04 -6.30 -7.96
C GLY A 101 -14.00 -5.02 -7.13
N ALA A 102 -12.81 -4.48 -6.90
CA ALA A 102 -12.66 -3.27 -6.11
C ALA A 102 -13.39 -2.10 -6.77
N ASP A 103 -14.19 -1.36 -5.98
CA ASP A 103 -15.00 -0.25 -6.48
C ASP A 103 -14.88 1.01 -5.60
N SER A 104 -14.14 0.95 -4.51
CA SER A 104 -13.96 2.10 -3.63
C SER A 104 -12.58 2.05 -2.99
N VAL A 105 -12.12 3.19 -2.50
CA VAL A 105 -10.79 3.31 -1.93
C VAL A 105 -10.79 4.32 -0.78
N ASP A 106 -10.06 4.00 0.29
CA ASP A 106 -9.74 4.97 1.33
C ASP A 106 -8.55 5.80 0.90
N VAL A 107 -8.68 7.10 1.01
CA VAL A 107 -7.58 8.01 0.75
C VAL A 107 -7.51 9.03 1.89
N ASN A 108 -6.32 9.28 2.41
CA ASN A 108 -6.13 10.31 3.41
C ASN A 108 -6.09 11.66 2.69
N GLU A 109 -7.09 12.50 2.93
CA GLU A 109 -7.20 13.81 2.28
C GLU A 109 -6.02 14.72 2.59
N GLN A 110 -5.29 14.46 3.68
CA GLN A 110 -4.08 15.18 4.01
C GLN A 110 -2.89 14.75 3.17
N ASN A 111 -3.06 13.76 2.29
CA ASN A 111 -2.02 13.28 1.39
C ASN A 111 -2.38 13.67 -0.05
N PRO A 112 -1.97 14.85 -0.52
CA PRO A 112 -2.36 15.33 -1.85
C PRO A 112 -1.82 14.46 -2.99
N GLN A 113 -0.69 13.77 -2.79
CA GLN A 113 -0.17 12.87 -3.81
C GLN A 113 -1.07 11.66 -4.01
N ALA A 114 -1.57 11.08 -2.94
CA ALA A 114 -2.49 9.95 -3.03
C ALA A 114 -3.81 10.37 -3.66
N VAL A 115 -4.36 11.52 -3.26
CA VAL A 115 -5.58 12.06 -3.86
C VAL A 115 -5.39 12.27 -5.36
N GLY A 116 -4.29 12.90 -5.76
CA GLY A 116 -3.98 13.12 -7.17
C GLY A 116 -3.85 11.83 -7.95
N PHE A 117 -3.21 10.80 -7.36
CA PHE A 117 -3.08 9.50 -7.99
C PHE A 117 -4.45 8.89 -8.28
N TYR A 118 -5.34 8.87 -7.30
CA TYR A 118 -6.66 8.25 -7.48
C TYR A 118 -7.53 9.05 -8.46
N LEU A 119 -7.43 10.36 -8.45
CA LEU A 119 -8.16 11.19 -9.41
C LEU A 119 -7.71 10.89 -10.84
N ARG A 120 -6.42 10.66 -11.07
CA ARG A 120 -5.91 10.29 -12.39
C ARG A 120 -6.34 8.89 -12.83
N MET A 121 -6.53 8.00 -11.87
CA MET A 121 -7.01 6.65 -12.17
C MET A 121 -8.49 6.63 -12.54
N GLY A 122 -9.22 7.63 -12.11
CA GLY A 122 -10.66 7.66 -12.31
C GLY A 122 -11.39 6.90 -11.28
#